data_4fc32216f336bb498919ae4e643592cc
#
_entry.id   4fc32216f336bb498919ae4e643592cc
#
_cell.length_a   1.000
_cell.length_b   1.000
_cell.length_c   1.000
_cell.angle_alpha   90.00
_cell.angle_beta   90.00
_cell.angle_gamma   90.00
#
_symmetry.space_group_name_H-M   'P 1'
#
loop_
_entity.id
_entity.type
_entity.pdbx_description
1 polymer ?
#
loop_
_entity_poly.entity_id
_entity_poly.type
_entity_poly.pdbx_seq_one_letter_code
_entity_poly.pdbx_strand_id
1 'polypeptide(L)'
;MDILFISPTYTGTGGIGPHAFRVAEKLREHGFNVELMDVPHIPIKNMKNLSFSMFGTLKALSNKKTYDAVHAWNIPSAFIMKKIKAKKKILSVHGVYSHQVGMLHSKLTSNIVNSKESQVLDWADVLTTDSKFVQSEYTKLGKKFEYIPAPLDSKKFQDIPMVEKKNQIVFVGRDSYEKGIDILRNIEPKLNASVKYCTNLDWNDAMKIVKESKILIVPSRTESIPQVIKEAFFLHVPVIATDVGGISELISDGNTGLLVSPENPQEMINIINTLLDD
;
A
#
# COMPACT_ATOMS: atom_id res chain seq x y z
N MET A 1 13.05 -24.85 -6.32
CA MET A 1 11.65 -24.49 -6.57
C MET A 1 11.64 -23.22 -7.39
N ASP A 2 10.99 -23.26 -8.57
CA ASP A 2 10.91 -22.14 -9.51
C ASP A 2 9.65 -21.32 -9.28
N ILE A 3 9.81 -20.06 -8.94
CA ILE A 3 8.72 -19.14 -8.61
C ILE A 3 8.74 -17.94 -9.57
N LEU A 4 7.58 -17.59 -10.13
CA LEU A 4 7.42 -16.37 -10.93
C LEU A 4 6.65 -15.31 -10.13
N PHE A 5 7.22 -14.13 -9.98
CA PHE A 5 6.53 -12.95 -9.42
C PHE A 5 6.03 -12.05 -10.53
N ILE A 6 4.80 -11.55 -10.37
CA ILE A 6 4.14 -10.64 -11.31
C ILE A 6 3.63 -9.42 -10.53
N SER A 7 4.23 -8.25 -10.78
CA SER A 7 3.84 -6.98 -10.19
C SER A 7 3.94 -5.86 -11.22
N PRO A 8 3.06 -4.84 -11.19
CA PRO A 8 3.15 -3.68 -12.08
C PRO A 8 4.43 -2.86 -11.93
N THR A 9 5.09 -2.96 -10.80
CA THR A 9 6.41 -2.35 -10.53
C THR A 9 7.12 -3.18 -9.47
N TYR A 10 8.45 -3.09 -9.43
CA TYR A 10 9.29 -3.67 -8.36
C TYR A 10 10.09 -2.58 -7.66
N THR A 11 10.08 -1.37 -8.19
CA THR A 11 10.80 -0.19 -7.70
C THR A 11 9.85 0.99 -7.55
N GLY A 12 10.33 2.10 -6.97
CA GLY A 12 9.60 3.35 -6.82
C GLY A 12 9.00 3.56 -5.43
N THR A 13 8.24 4.64 -5.28
CA THR A 13 7.69 5.12 -3.99
C THR A 13 6.38 4.45 -3.56
N GLY A 14 5.85 3.51 -4.34
CA GLY A 14 4.63 2.76 -4.03
C GLY A 14 4.88 1.60 -3.07
N GLY A 15 3.91 1.26 -2.19
CA GLY A 15 4.08 0.22 -1.16
C GLY A 15 4.22 -1.21 -1.72
N ILE A 16 3.45 -1.57 -2.75
CA ILE A 16 3.30 -2.95 -3.22
C ILE A 16 4.51 -3.45 -4.01
N GLY A 17 5.02 -2.67 -4.97
CA GLY A 17 6.14 -3.07 -5.81
C GLY A 17 7.43 -3.33 -5.01
N PRO A 18 7.90 -2.38 -4.21
CA PRO A 18 9.03 -2.60 -3.31
C PRO A 18 8.81 -3.73 -2.31
N HIS A 19 7.56 -3.95 -1.85
CA HIS A 19 7.24 -5.09 -0.99
C HIS A 19 7.41 -6.42 -1.74
N ALA A 20 6.86 -6.55 -2.95
CA ALA A 20 7.03 -7.73 -3.79
C ALA A 20 8.51 -8.02 -4.06
N PHE A 21 9.29 -6.98 -4.36
CA PHE A 21 10.73 -7.11 -4.59
C PHE A 21 11.46 -7.64 -3.35
N ARG A 22 11.20 -7.07 -2.17
CA ARG A 22 11.82 -7.54 -0.90
C ARG A 22 11.49 -9.00 -0.60
N VAL A 23 10.24 -9.41 -0.81
CA VAL A 23 9.85 -10.82 -0.62
C VAL A 23 10.59 -11.72 -1.60
N ALA A 24 10.74 -11.30 -2.87
CA ALA A 24 11.50 -12.06 -3.87
C ALA A 24 12.98 -12.21 -3.46
N GLU A 25 13.63 -11.12 -3.00
CA GLU A 25 15.01 -11.17 -2.52
C GLU A 25 15.16 -12.11 -1.31
N LYS A 26 14.24 -12.03 -0.35
CA LYS A 26 14.27 -12.93 0.82
C LYS A 26 14.10 -14.40 0.43
N LEU A 27 13.25 -14.70 -0.53
CA LEU A 27 13.11 -16.07 -1.03
C LEU A 27 14.37 -16.53 -1.75
N ARG A 28 15.05 -15.67 -2.51
CA ARG A 28 16.35 -15.99 -3.15
C ARG A 28 17.44 -16.28 -2.12
N GLU A 29 17.52 -15.48 -1.05
CA GLU A 29 18.44 -15.72 0.08
C GLU A 29 18.21 -17.11 0.73
N HIS A 30 16.99 -17.63 0.67
CA HIS A 30 16.62 -18.96 1.18
C HIS A 30 16.68 -20.08 0.12
N GLY A 31 17.33 -19.82 -1.02
CA GLY A 31 17.61 -20.83 -2.05
C GLY A 31 16.47 -21.09 -3.03
N PHE A 32 15.44 -20.26 -3.06
CA PHE A 32 14.41 -20.34 -4.10
C PHE A 32 14.85 -19.62 -5.38
N ASN A 33 14.53 -20.19 -6.53
CA ASN A 33 14.75 -19.55 -7.82
C ASN A 33 13.54 -18.64 -8.13
N VAL A 34 13.67 -17.32 -7.86
CA VAL A 34 12.58 -16.36 -8.07
C VAL A 34 12.86 -15.50 -9.29
N GLU A 35 12.00 -15.60 -10.27
CA GLU A 35 11.99 -14.79 -11.50
C GLU A 35 10.99 -13.64 -11.34
N LEU A 36 11.39 -12.42 -11.71
CA LEU A 36 10.51 -11.25 -11.76
C LEU A 36 10.06 -11.03 -13.20
N MET A 37 8.75 -11.03 -13.44
CA MET A 37 8.23 -10.74 -14.77
C MET A 37 8.24 -9.22 -15.00
N ASP A 38 9.16 -8.76 -15.81
CA ASP A 38 9.17 -7.39 -16.31
C ASP A 38 8.12 -7.24 -17.42
N VAL A 39 7.19 -6.30 -17.25
CA VAL A 39 6.12 -6.01 -18.19
C VAL A 39 6.08 -4.51 -18.46
N PRO A 40 6.28 -4.07 -19.69
CA PRO A 40 6.12 -2.67 -20.05
C PRO A 40 4.70 -2.20 -19.80
N HIS A 41 4.55 -0.93 -19.45
CA HIS A 41 3.24 -0.31 -19.28
C HIS A 41 3.29 1.18 -19.69
N ILE A 42 2.14 1.72 -20.06
CA ILE A 42 2.00 3.13 -20.41
C ILE A 42 1.91 3.94 -19.11
N PRO A 43 2.83 4.89 -18.84
CA PRO A 43 2.91 5.64 -17.58
C PRO A 43 1.86 6.78 -17.49
N ILE A 44 0.67 6.59 -18.05
CA ILE A 44 -0.43 7.56 -18.02
C ILE A 44 -1.44 7.11 -16.98
N LYS A 45 -1.94 8.07 -16.18
CA LYS A 45 -2.99 7.84 -15.18
C LYS A 45 -4.18 7.12 -15.85
N ASN A 46 -4.71 6.10 -15.18
CA ASN A 46 -5.79 5.21 -15.63
C ASN A 46 -5.42 4.21 -16.75
N MET A 47 -4.32 4.36 -17.48
CA MET A 47 -3.88 3.43 -18.51
C MET A 47 -2.83 2.44 -18.01
N LYS A 48 -2.12 2.75 -16.93
CA LYS A 48 -1.03 1.94 -16.39
C LYS A 48 -1.44 0.49 -16.14
N ASN A 49 -2.47 0.26 -15.36
CA ASN A 49 -2.92 -1.09 -14.98
C ASN A 49 -3.52 -1.85 -16.17
N LEU A 50 -4.23 -1.16 -17.06
CA LEU A 50 -4.83 -1.77 -18.24
C LEU A 50 -3.75 -2.22 -19.23
N SER A 51 -2.81 -1.33 -19.58
CA SER A 51 -1.70 -1.66 -20.51
C SER A 51 -0.77 -2.73 -19.92
N PHE A 52 -0.48 -2.67 -18.62
CA PHE A 52 0.27 -3.71 -17.92
C PHE A 52 -0.40 -5.08 -18.04
N SER A 53 -1.71 -5.17 -17.74
CA SER A 53 -2.45 -6.43 -17.84
C SER A 53 -2.49 -6.94 -19.28
N MET A 54 -2.66 -6.07 -20.26
CA MET A 54 -2.72 -6.43 -21.68
C MET A 54 -1.35 -6.94 -22.18
N PHE A 55 -0.28 -6.16 -22.03
CA PHE A 55 1.06 -6.55 -22.49
C PHE A 55 1.60 -7.76 -21.72
N GLY A 56 1.34 -7.81 -20.42
CA GLY A 56 1.73 -8.95 -19.59
C GLY A 56 0.99 -10.23 -19.99
N THR A 57 -0.30 -10.14 -20.35
CA THR A 57 -1.06 -11.29 -20.86
C THR A 57 -0.50 -11.79 -22.19
N LEU A 58 -0.15 -10.90 -23.10
CA LEU A 58 0.51 -11.29 -24.38
C LEU A 58 1.86 -11.97 -24.10
N LYS A 59 2.68 -11.41 -23.20
CA LYS A 59 3.96 -12.01 -22.78
C LYS A 59 3.75 -13.37 -22.12
N ALA A 60 2.72 -13.53 -21.30
CA ALA A 60 2.39 -14.80 -20.64
C ALA A 60 1.98 -15.89 -21.65
N LEU A 61 1.30 -15.55 -22.73
CA LEU A 61 0.91 -16.50 -23.77
C LEU A 61 2.11 -17.09 -24.52
N SER A 62 3.22 -16.34 -24.63
CA SER A 62 4.47 -16.82 -25.24
C SER A 62 5.36 -17.59 -24.26
N ASN A 63 5.07 -17.54 -22.97
CA ASN A 63 5.85 -18.22 -21.93
C ASN A 63 5.50 -19.71 -21.89
N LYS A 64 6.46 -20.56 -22.28
CA LYS A 64 6.30 -22.02 -22.30
C LYS A 64 6.75 -22.70 -21.00
N LYS A 65 7.44 -21.96 -20.11
CA LYS A 65 7.95 -22.48 -18.83
C LYS A 65 6.79 -22.81 -17.90
N THR A 66 6.94 -23.90 -17.14
CA THR A 66 6.04 -24.28 -16.04
C THR A 66 6.75 -23.98 -14.74
N TYR A 67 6.09 -23.24 -13.86
CA TYR A 67 6.62 -22.87 -12.55
C TYR A 67 6.05 -23.75 -11.43
N ASP A 68 6.78 -23.88 -10.33
CA ASP A 68 6.22 -24.50 -9.12
C ASP A 68 5.16 -23.61 -8.49
N ALA A 69 5.40 -22.28 -8.49
CA ALA A 69 4.43 -21.30 -8.07
C ALA A 69 4.47 -20.04 -8.93
N VAL A 70 3.34 -19.39 -9.11
CA VAL A 70 3.25 -18.02 -9.62
C VAL A 70 2.59 -17.13 -8.58
N HIS A 71 3.19 -16.00 -8.25
CA HIS A 71 2.69 -15.07 -7.26
C HIS A 71 2.39 -13.72 -7.92
N ALA A 72 1.11 -13.41 -8.04
CA ALA A 72 0.60 -12.15 -8.56
C ALA A 72 0.35 -11.16 -7.42
N TRP A 73 0.77 -9.92 -7.62
CA TRP A 73 0.64 -8.82 -6.67
C TRP A 73 -0.40 -7.83 -7.18
N ASN A 74 -1.58 -7.85 -6.57
CA ASN A 74 -2.79 -7.12 -6.96
C ASN A 74 -3.57 -7.67 -8.17
N ILE A 75 -4.82 -7.22 -8.26
CA ILE A 75 -5.81 -7.63 -9.26
C ILE A 75 -5.28 -7.51 -10.72
N PRO A 76 -4.60 -6.42 -11.14
CA PRO A 76 -4.07 -6.33 -12.50
C PRO A 76 -3.11 -7.47 -12.88
N SER A 77 -2.33 -7.97 -11.91
CA SER A 77 -1.37 -9.06 -12.12
C SER A 77 -2.06 -10.43 -12.27
N ALA A 78 -3.25 -10.58 -11.73
CA ALA A 78 -4.01 -11.83 -11.78
C ALA A 78 -4.41 -12.22 -13.23
N PHE A 79 -4.65 -11.24 -14.11
CA PHE A 79 -4.95 -11.50 -15.52
C PHE A 79 -3.77 -12.18 -16.23
N ILE A 80 -2.56 -11.77 -15.89
CA ILE A 80 -1.32 -12.35 -16.42
C ILE A 80 -1.12 -13.74 -15.80
N MET A 81 -1.25 -13.85 -14.46
CA MET A 81 -1.12 -15.11 -13.72
C MET A 81 -2.04 -16.20 -14.27
N LYS A 82 -3.27 -15.86 -14.65
CA LYS A 82 -4.24 -16.80 -15.23
C LYS A 82 -3.68 -17.54 -16.46
N LYS A 83 -2.79 -16.91 -17.24
CA LYS A 83 -2.21 -17.46 -18.47
C LYS A 83 -0.90 -18.22 -18.25
N ILE A 84 -0.28 -18.09 -17.10
CA ILE A 84 0.97 -18.79 -16.77
C ILE A 84 0.66 -20.23 -16.32
N LYS A 85 1.51 -21.17 -16.77
CA LYS A 85 1.48 -22.56 -16.30
C LYS A 85 2.23 -22.66 -14.98
N ALA A 86 1.53 -23.06 -13.92
CA ALA A 86 2.12 -23.25 -12.60
C ALA A 86 1.36 -24.33 -11.81
N LYS A 87 2.05 -25.00 -10.87
CA LYS A 87 1.43 -25.99 -9.95
C LYS A 87 0.56 -25.28 -8.92
N LYS A 88 0.96 -24.05 -8.48
CA LYS A 88 0.21 -23.20 -7.54
C LYS A 88 0.16 -21.77 -8.03
N LYS A 89 -1.00 -21.14 -7.86
CA LYS A 89 -1.25 -19.73 -8.19
C LYS A 89 -1.61 -18.98 -6.91
N ILE A 90 -0.83 -17.97 -6.58
CA ILE A 90 -0.99 -17.14 -5.37
C ILE A 90 -1.33 -15.73 -5.80
N LEU A 91 -2.34 -15.13 -5.19
CA LEU A 91 -2.70 -13.73 -5.42
C LEU A 91 -2.70 -12.97 -4.09
N SER A 92 -1.79 -12.01 -3.99
CA SER A 92 -1.78 -11.05 -2.87
C SER A 92 -2.61 -9.82 -3.21
N VAL A 93 -3.52 -9.45 -2.32
CA VAL A 93 -4.39 -8.27 -2.47
C VAL A 93 -4.17 -7.32 -1.29
N HIS A 94 -3.78 -6.10 -1.62
CA HIS A 94 -3.41 -5.05 -0.65
C HIS A 94 -4.44 -3.90 -0.68
N GLY A 95 -5.68 -4.23 -0.40
CA GLY A 95 -6.81 -3.30 -0.36
C GLY A 95 -8.06 -3.90 -0.97
N VAL A 96 -9.23 -3.41 -0.57
CA VAL A 96 -10.51 -3.81 -1.15
C VAL A 96 -10.71 -2.99 -2.42
N TYR A 97 -10.55 -3.64 -3.57
CA TYR A 97 -10.55 -2.96 -4.87
C TYR A 97 -11.88 -2.26 -5.17
N SER A 98 -12.97 -2.89 -4.80
CA SER A 98 -14.31 -2.32 -4.93
C SER A 98 -14.51 -1.03 -4.13
N HIS A 99 -13.95 -0.91 -2.94
CA HIS A 99 -13.98 0.33 -2.14
C HIS A 99 -13.21 1.44 -2.84
N GLN A 100 -12.04 1.14 -3.39
CA GLN A 100 -11.22 2.11 -4.12
C GLN A 100 -11.93 2.62 -5.38
N VAL A 101 -12.60 1.73 -6.12
CA VAL A 101 -13.36 2.10 -7.31
C VAL A 101 -14.66 2.84 -6.93
N GLY A 102 -15.31 2.45 -5.85
CA GLY A 102 -16.54 3.09 -5.35
C GLY A 102 -16.35 4.57 -4.98
N MET A 103 -15.16 4.96 -4.52
CA MET A 103 -14.83 6.35 -4.22
C MET A 103 -14.65 7.22 -5.48
N LEU A 104 -14.33 6.60 -6.63
CA LEU A 104 -13.98 7.31 -7.86
C LEU A 104 -15.09 7.24 -8.93
N HIS A 105 -16.08 6.34 -8.77
CA HIS A 105 -17.07 6.02 -9.79
C HIS A 105 -18.47 5.79 -9.20
N SER A 106 -19.51 5.77 -10.05
CA SER A 106 -20.91 5.59 -9.66
C SER A 106 -21.20 4.18 -9.07
N LYS A 107 -22.31 4.05 -8.30
CA LYS A 107 -22.77 2.77 -7.71
C LYS A 107 -22.95 1.63 -8.73
N LEU A 108 -23.35 1.95 -9.96
CA LEU A 108 -23.50 0.96 -11.04
C LEU A 108 -22.13 0.36 -11.45
N THR A 109 -21.11 1.19 -11.54
CA THR A 109 -19.75 0.76 -11.85
C THR A 109 -19.18 -0.12 -10.73
N SER A 110 -19.47 0.20 -9.47
CA SER A 110 -19.05 -0.59 -8.31
C SER A 110 -19.60 -2.02 -8.34
N ASN A 111 -20.86 -2.22 -8.69
CA ASN A 111 -21.47 -3.56 -8.74
C ASN A 111 -20.86 -4.44 -9.85
N ILE A 112 -20.56 -3.86 -11.01
CA ILE A 112 -19.89 -4.57 -12.10
C ILE A 112 -18.44 -4.95 -11.71
N VAL A 113 -17.75 -4.04 -11.02
CA VAL A 113 -16.40 -4.26 -10.54
C VAL A 113 -16.38 -5.35 -9.46
N ASN A 114 -17.32 -5.34 -8.52
CA ASN A 114 -17.43 -6.38 -7.47
C ASN A 114 -17.61 -7.78 -8.05
N SER A 115 -18.50 -7.93 -9.05
CA SER A 115 -18.71 -9.22 -9.71
C SER A 115 -17.47 -9.71 -10.45
N LYS A 116 -16.76 -8.81 -11.15
CA LYS A 116 -15.53 -9.14 -11.85
C LYS A 116 -14.37 -9.41 -10.90
N GLU A 117 -14.27 -8.67 -9.81
CA GLU A 117 -13.26 -8.87 -8.77
C GLU A 117 -13.37 -10.26 -8.16
N SER A 118 -14.60 -10.67 -7.76
CA SER A 118 -14.85 -12.00 -7.22
C SER A 118 -14.40 -13.10 -8.18
N GLN A 119 -14.70 -12.95 -9.48
CA GLN A 119 -14.26 -13.92 -10.50
C GLN A 119 -12.73 -13.98 -10.66
N VAL A 120 -12.04 -12.83 -10.53
CA VAL A 120 -10.57 -12.77 -10.63
C VAL A 120 -9.91 -13.47 -9.45
N LEU A 121 -10.48 -13.34 -8.25
CA LEU A 121 -10.00 -14.01 -7.05
C LEU A 121 -10.05 -15.54 -7.19
N ASP A 122 -11.05 -16.08 -7.90
CA ASP A 122 -11.20 -17.52 -8.14
C ASP A 122 -10.14 -18.12 -9.09
N TRP A 123 -9.26 -17.31 -9.68
CA TRP A 123 -8.16 -17.80 -10.49
C TRP A 123 -6.93 -18.21 -9.68
N ALA A 124 -6.92 -17.89 -8.40
CA ALA A 124 -5.84 -18.25 -7.50
C ALA A 124 -6.20 -19.46 -6.63
N ASP A 125 -5.20 -20.32 -6.39
CA ASP A 125 -5.32 -21.42 -5.43
C ASP A 125 -5.20 -20.93 -3.98
N VAL A 126 -4.48 -19.80 -3.79
CA VAL A 126 -4.24 -19.18 -2.48
C VAL A 126 -4.40 -17.66 -2.63
N LEU A 127 -5.22 -17.08 -1.77
CA LEU A 127 -5.37 -15.64 -1.64
C LEU A 127 -4.67 -15.17 -0.37
N THR A 128 -3.88 -14.10 -0.46
CA THR A 128 -3.17 -13.53 0.71
C THR A 128 -3.40 -12.05 0.83
N THR A 129 -3.33 -11.53 2.05
CA THR A 129 -3.37 -10.10 2.36
C THR A 129 -2.52 -9.79 3.58
N ASP A 130 -2.05 -8.56 3.69
CA ASP A 130 -1.31 -8.04 4.83
C ASP A 130 -2.18 -7.26 5.84
N SER A 131 -3.50 -7.26 5.65
CA SER A 131 -4.47 -6.55 6.48
C SER A 131 -5.60 -7.48 6.94
N LYS A 132 -5.88 -7.50 8.23
CA LYS A 132 -7.04 -8.20 8.80
C LYS A 132 -8.36 -7.55 8.38
N PHE A 133 -8.35 -6.22 8.19
CA PHE A 133 -9.49 -5.50 7.62
C PHE A 133 -9.83 -6.05 6.23
N VAL A 134 -8.84 -6.12 5.33
CA VAL A 134 -9.05 -6.68 3.97
C VAL A 134 -9.50 -8.14 4.03
N GLN A 135 -8.87 -8.95 4.90
CA GLN A 135 -9.29 -10.34 5.13
C GLN A 135 -10.76 -10.43 5.56
N SER A 136 -11.18 -9.60 6.51
CA SER A 136 -12.57 -9.55 7.00
C SER A 136 -13.56 -9.17 5.90
N GLU A 137 -13.24 -8.14 5.10
CA GLU A 137 -14.13 -7.68 4.01
C GLU A 137 -14.34 -8.78 2.96
N TYR A 138 -13.27 -9.47 2.56
CA TYR A 138 -13.42 -10.58 1.61
C TYR A 138 -14.03 -11.83 2.22
N THR A 139 -13.89 -12.06 3.53
CA THR A 139 -14.59 -13.14 4.23
C THR A 139 -16.12 -12.95 4.17
N LYS A 140 -16.61 -11.71 4.28
CA LYS A 140 -18.03 -11.37 4.08
C LYS A 140 -18.55 -11.74 2.68
N LEU A 141 -17.64 -11.76 1.69
CA LEU A 141 -17.92 -12.16 0.31
C LEU A 141 -17.68 -13.66 0.03
N GLY A 142 -17.47 -14.45 1.09
CA GLY A 142 -17.23 -15.90 1.00
C GLY A 142 -15.84 -16.28 0.46
N LYS A 143 -14.87 -15.35 0.46
CA LYS A 143 -13.49 -15.62 0.02
C LYS A 143 -12.59 -15.84 1.22
N LYS A 144 -11.79 -16.93 1.19
CA LYS A 144 -10.82 -17.23 2.23
C LYS A 144 -9.47 -16.62 1.87
N PHE A 145 -8.97 -15.73 2.72
CA PHE A 145 -7.65 -15.14 2.61
C PHE A 145 -6.75 -15.60 3.76
N GLU A 146 -5.51 -15.91 3.43
CA GLU A 146 -4.46 -16.10 4.44
C GLU A 146 -3.87 -14.73 4.79
N TYR A 147 -3.82 -14.42 6.09
CA TYR A 147 -3.21 -13.20 6.61
C TYR A 147 -1.70 -13.37 6.72
N ILE A 148 -0.95 -12.58 5.99
CA ILE A 148 0.52 -12.57 6.01
C ILE A 148 0.97 -11.12 6.20
N PRO A 149 1.33 -10.71 7.43
CA PRO A 149 1.70 -9.32 7.71
C PRO A 149 2.98 -8.93 6.95
N ALA A 150 2.96 -7.75 6.35
CA ALA A 150 4.14 -7.19 5.69
C ALA A 150 5.15 -6.75 6.75
N PRO A 151 6.38 -7.29 6.78
CA PRO A 151 7.40 -6.90 7.73
C PRO A 151 7.98 -5.53 7.42
N LEU A 152 8.50 -4.85 8.45
CA LEU A 152 9.36 -3.70 8.30
C LEU A 152 10.81 -4.16 8.08
N ASP A 153 11.48 -3.59 7.09
CA ASP A 153 12.91 -3.82 6.87
C ASP A 153 13.74 -2.85 7.71
N SER A 154 14.07 -3.26 8.94
CA SER A 154 14.80 -2.43 9.90
C SER A 154 16.21 -2.05 9.42
N LYS A 155 16.85 -2.85 8.55
CA LYS A 155 18.20 -2.57 8.04
C LYS A 155 18.26 -1.29 7.21
N LYS A 156 17.19 -0.95 6.52
CA LYS A 156 17.11 0.29 5.73
C LYS A 156 17.26 1.57 6.55
N PHE A 157 16.94 1.51 7.85
CA PHE A 157 16.99 2.68 8.72
C PHE A 157 18.39 2.97 9.27
N GLN A 158 19.36 2.06 9.06
CA GLN A 158 20.74 2.24 9.56
C GLN A 158 21.41 3.47 8.94
N ASP A 159 21.05 3.81 7.70
CA ASP A 159 21.60 4.96 6.98
C ASP A 159 20.84 6.28 7.25
N ILE A 160 19.77 6.24 8.03
CA ILE A 160 19.03 7.47 8.39
C ILE A 160 19.77 8.20 9.51
N PRO A 161 20.33 9.40 9.24
CA PRO A 161 21.17 10.10 10.21
C PRO A 161 20.38 10.52 11.44
N MET A 162 21.07 10.75 12.55
CA MET A 162 20.52 11.49 13.68
C MET A 162 20.25 12.93 13.24
N VAL A 163 19.07 13.45 13.53
CA VAL A 163 18.62 14.79 13.13
C VAL A 163 17.90 15.46 14.29
N GLU A 164 17.97 16.77 14.35
CA GLU A 164 17.17 17.56 15.29
C GLU A 164 15.71 17.66 14.84
N LYS A 165 14.81 17.65 15.82
CA LYS A 165 13.37 17.86 15.55
C LYS A 165 13.12 19.31 15.16
N LYS A 166 12.37 19.49 14.09
CA LYS A 166 11.89 20.78 13.59
C LYS A 166 10.42 20.95 13.96
N ASN A 167 9.97 22.20 14.14
CA ASN A 167 8.54 22.46 14.33
C ASN A 167 7.80 22.32 13.01
N GLN A 168 7.68 21.06 12.58
CA GLN A 168 7.01 20.66 11.35
C GLN A 168 6.27 19.35 11.54
N ILE A 169 5.20 19.18 10.78
CA ILE A 169 4.51 17.91 10.58
C ILE A 169 4.79 17.41 9.16
N VAL A 170 4.68 16.11 8.93
CA VAL A 170 4.98 15.52 7.64
C VAL A 170 3.85 14.63 7.13
N PHE A 171 3.59 14.74 5.84
CA PHE A 171 2.79 13.81 5.04
C PHE A 171 3.71 13.04 4.10
N VAL A 172 3.56 11.71 4.04
CA VAL A 172 4.28 10.85 3.10
C VAL A 172 3.29 10.01 2.32
N GLY A 173 3.24 10.19 1.01
CA GLY A 173 2.32 9.45 0.16
C GLY A 173 2.14 10.07 -1.22
N ARG A 174 1.33 9.42 -2.05
CA ARG A 174 0.98 9.97 -3.37
C ARG A 174 0.12 11.22 -3.22
N ASP A 175 0.28 12.18 -4.14
CA ASP A 175 -0.65 13.29 -4.26
C ASP A 175 -1.93 12.79 -4.94
N SER A 176 -2.89 12.36 -4.12
CA SER A 176 -4.12 11.74 -4.61
C SER A 176 -5.27 11.87 -3.59
N TYR A 177 -6.48 11.85 -4.10
CA TYR A 177 -7.70 12.02 -3.31
C TYR A 177 -7.83 10.96 -2.20
N GLU A 178 -7.51 9.70 -2.51
CA GLU A 178 -7.57 8.62 -1.54
C GLU A 178 -6.59 8.79 -0.36
N LYS A 179 -5.51 9.57 -0.54
CA LYS A 179 -4.53 9.87 0.52
C LYS A 179 -4.88 11.10 1.34
N GLY A 180 -5.96 11.81 1.00
CA GLY A 180 -6.47 12.94 1.77
C GLY A 180 -5.54 14.15 1.85
N ILE A 181 -4.59 14.29 0.91
CA ILE A 181 -3.65 15.41 0.88
C ILE A 181 -4.37 16.75 0.71
N ASP A 182 -5.52 16.77 0.05
CA ASP A 182 -6.42 17.91 -0.09
C ASP A 182 -6.97 18.37 1.26
N ILE A 183 -7.32 17.43 2.16
CA ILE A 183 -7.74 17.74 3.53
C ILE A 183 -6.62 18.47 4.26
N LEU A 184 -5.40 17.92 4.21
CA LEU A 184 -4.24 18.48 4.90
C LEU A 184 -3.89 19.88 4.36
N ARG A 185 -3.90 20.08 3.05
CA ARG A 185 -3.68 21.41 2.42
C ARG A 185 -4.73 22.43 2.85
N ASN A 186 -5.97 22.01 3.02
CA ASN A 186 -7.07 22.91 3.44
C ASN A 186 -6.95 23.33 4.92
N ILE A 187 -6.41 22.47 5.79
CA ILE A 187 -6.24 22.78 7.20
C ILE A 187 -4.89 23.42 7.53
N GLU A 188 -3.89 23.29 6.67
CA GLU A 188 -2.51 23.78 6.90
C GLU A 188 -2.45 25.24 7.44
N PRO A 189 -3.24 26.23 6.94
CA PRO A 189 -3.20 27.59 7.45
C PRO A 189 -3.63 27.74 8.93
N LYS A 190 -4.23 26.69 9.52
CA LYS A 190 -4.74 26.68 10.90
C LYS A 190 -3.84 25.87 11.86
N LEU A 191 -2.71 25.37 11.37
CA LEU A 191 -1.79 24.56 12.14
C LEU A 191 -0.65 25.38 12.73
N ASN A 192 -0.24 25.05 13.96
CA ASN A 192 0.86 25.71 14.68
C ASN A 192 2.26 25.20 14.26
N ALA A 193 2.38 24.55 13.11
CA ALA A 193 3.62 24.05 12.54
C ALA A 193 3.62 24.10 11.02
N SER A 194 4.79 24.08 10.41
CA SER A 194 4.90 23.96 8.95
C SER A 194 4.58 22.54 8.49
N VAL A 195 4.02 22.39 7.30
CA VAL A 195 3.71 21.07 6.70
C VAL A 195 4.75 20.71 5.64
N LYS A 196 5.29 19.52 5.70
CA LYS A 196 6.17 18.94 4.68
C LYS A 196 5.44 17.85 3.92
N TYR A 197 5.40 18.00 2.60
CA TYR A 197 4.75 17.04 1.70
C TYR A 197 5.80 16.20 0.97
N CYS A 198 5.93 14.93 1.33
CA CYS A 198 6.81 13.96 0.68
C CYS A 198 5.99 13.15 -0.34
N THR A 199 5.75 13.71 -1.54
CA THR A 199 4.86 13.10 -2.54
C THR A 199 5.58 12.32 -3.63
N ASN A 200 6.82 12.63 -3.96
CA ASN A 200 7.62 11.98 -5.00
C ASN A 200 9.10 11.92 -4.62
N LEU A 201 9.40 11.84 -3.35
CA LEU A 201 10.77 11.75 -2.85
C LEU A 201 11.26 10.31 -2.83
N ASP A 202 12.57 10.16 -2.89
CA ASP A 202 13.23 8.89 -2.55
C ASP A 202 12.89 8.50 -1.09
N TRP A 203 12.94 7.19 -0.81
CA TRP A 203 12.58 6.68 0.51
C TRP A 203 13.50 7.22 1.61
N ASN A 204 14.83 7.30 1.37
CA ASN A 204 15.77 7.80 2.36
C ASN A 204 15.52 9.27 2.68
N ASP A 205 15.27 10.10 1.66
CA ASP A 205 14.97 11.51 1.84
C ASP A 205 13.63 11.70 2.59
N ALA A 206 12.61 10.93 2.24
CA ALA A 206 11.33 10.97 2.94
C ALA A 206 11.48 10.57 4.42
N MET A 207 12.22 9.49 4.73
CA MET A 207 12.43 9.02 6.10
C MET A 207 13.27 9.98 6.94
N LYS A 208 14.23 10.68 6.33
CA LYS A 208 14.95 11.77 6.98
C LYS A 208 13.99 12.89 7.39
N ILE A 209 13.11 13.33 6.49
CA ILE A 209 12.10 14.36 6.79
C ILE A 209 11.12 13.86 7.85
N VAL A 210 10.69 12.59 7.80
CA VAL A 210 9.86 12.00 8.85
C VAL A 210 10.57 12.10 10.20
N LYS A 211 11.84 11.70 10.27
CA LYS A 211 12.62 11.75 11.52
C LYS A 211 12.85 13.17 12.05
N GLU A 212 12.96 14.17 11.17
CA GLU A 212 13.06 15.59 11.53
C GLU A 212 11.73 16.18 12.01
N SER A 213 10.59 15.55 11.71
CA SER A 213 9.28 16.07 12.01
C SER A 213 8.80 15.70 13.39
N LYS A 214 7.96 16.54 14.02
CA LYS A 214 7.31 16.25 15.29
C LYS A 214 6.23 15.18 15.15
N ILE A 215 5.46 15.21 14.05
CA ILE A 215 4.29 14.35 13.85
C ILE A 215 4.23 13.89 12.38
N LEU A 216 3.90 12.61 12.16
CA LEU A 216 3.44 12.11 10.87
C LEU A 216 1.91 12.20 10.80
N ILE A 217 1.38 12.79 9.72
CA ILE A 217 -0.07 12.85 9.46
C ILE A 217 -0.43 11.91 8.31
N VAL A 218 -1.46 11.07 8.54
CA VAL A 218 -2.01 10.14 7.55
C VAL A 218 -3.52 10.41 7.39
N PRO A 219 -3.93 11.43 6.62
CA PRO A 219 -5.32 11.88 6.50
C PRO A 219 -6.11 11.08 5.45
N SER A 220 -5.78 9.82 5.27
CA SER A 220 -6.28 8.98 4.18
C SER A 220 -7.78 8.72 4.28
N ARG A 221 -8.44 8.61 3.12
CA ARG A 221 -9.84 8.19 3.00
C ARG A 221 -9.99 6.67 2.91
N THR A 222 -8.93 5.99 2.50
CA THR A 222 -8.89 4.53 2.45
C THR A 222 -7.46 4.03 2.56
N GLU A 223 -7.27 2.97 3.33
CA GLU A 223 -5.98 2.28 3.49
C GLU A 223 -6.20 0.77 3.65
N SER A 224 -5.18 0.00 3.29
CA SER A 224 -5.04 -1.36 3.79
C SER A 224 -4.19 -1.35 5.06
N ILE A 225 -2.88 -1.39 4.89
CA ILE A 225 -1.89 -1.23 5.98
C ILE A 225 -0.83 -0.23 5.50
N PRO A 226 -0.90 1.04 5.92
CA PRO A 226 0.08 2.04 5.48
C PRO A 226 1.45 1.79 6.11
N GLN A 227 2.44 1.46 5.27
CA GLN A 227 3.79 1.14 5.73
C GLN A 227 4.46 2.32 6.44
N VAL A 228 4.15 3.56 6.03
CA VAL A 228 4.71 4.78 6.62
C VAL A 228 4.40 4.91 8.12
N ILE A 229 3.29 4.35 8.62
CA ILE A 229 3.00 4.33 10.05
C ILE A 229 4.02 3.47 10.80
N LYS A 230 4.33 2.28 10.27
CA LYS A 230 5.37 1.40 10.87
C LYS A 230 6.75 2.05 10.80
N GLU A 231 7.02 2.76 9.69
CA GLU A 231 8.26 3.49 9.48
C GLU A 231 8.40 4.65 10.49
N ALA A 232 7.32 5.41 10.73
CA ALA A 232 7.29 6.46 11.73
C ALA A 232 7.48 5.91 13.15
N PHE A 233 6.83 4.80 13.50
CA PHE A 233 7.03 4.15 14.80
C PHE A 233 8.48 3.72 15.01
N PHE A 234 9.11 3.15 13.97
CA PHE A 234 10.52 2.78 14.04
C PHE A 234 11.45 4.00 14.23
N LEU A 235 11.07 5.14 13.66
CA LEU A 235 11.79 6.42 13.80
C LEU A 235 11.39 7.21 15.06
N HIS A 236 10.54 6.66 15.92
CA HIS A 236 10.02 7.31 17.14
C HIS A 236 9.32 8.64 16.82
N VAL A 237 8.50 8.66 15.76
CA VAL A 237 7.70 9.82 15.36
C VAL A 237 6.24 9.55 15.67
N PRO A 238 5.58 10.37 16.50
CA PRO A 238 4.15 10.28 16.74
C PRO A 238 3.32 10.31 15.46
N VAL A 239 2.22 9.56 15.46
CA VAL A 239 1.35 9.43 14.28
C VAL A 239 -0.06 9.90 14.64
N ILE A 240 -0.62 10.76 13.80
CA ILE A 240 -2.05 11.07 13.78
C ILE A 240 -2.60 10.56 12.43
N ALA A 241 -3.63 9.75 12.48
CA ALA A 241 -4.20 9.14 11.27
C ALA A 241 -5.72 9.11 11.32
N THR A 242 -6.37 9.12 10.16
CA THR A 242 -7.81 8.84 10.08
C THR A 242 -8.09 7.36 10.37
N ASP A 243 -9.17 7.07 11.09
CA ASP A 243 -9.61 5.70 11.39
C ASP A 243 -10.33 5.09 10.17
N VAL A 244 -9.53 4.62 9.21
CA VAL A 244 -10.03 4.00 7.98
C VAL A 244 -9.27 2.71 7.66
N GLY A 245 -9.98 1.72 7.15
CA GLY A 245 -9.40 0.46 6.69
C GLY A 245 -8.64 -0.28 7.80
N GLY A 246 -7.38 -0.61 7.54
CA GLY A 246 -6.51 -1.32 8.49
C GLY A 246 -5.64 -0.41 9.36
N ILE A 247 -5.89 0.90 9.43
CA ILE A 247 -5.07 1.81 10.26
C ILE A 247 -5.19 1.44 11.73
N SER A 248 -6.39 1.13 12.22
CA SER A 248 -6.64 0.66 13.59
C SER A 248 -6.01 -0.70 13.92
N GLU A 249 -5.47 -1.42 12.94
CA GLU A 249 -4.62 -2.59 13.19
C GLU A 249 -3.21 -2.19 13.67
N LEU A 250 -2.77 -0.97 13.36
CA LEU A 250 -1.44 -0.44 13.70
C LEU A 250 -1.49 0.53 14.88
N ILE A 251 -2.56 1.32 14.98
CA ILE A 251 -2.70 2.37 15.98
C ILE A 251 -3.74 1.95 17.03
N SER A 252 -3.30 1.85 18.28
CA SER A 252 -4.17 1.84 19.45
C SER A 252 -4.35 3.29 19.90
N ASP A 253 -5.54 3.83 19.70
CA ASP A 253 -5.83 5.24 19.97
C ASP A 253 -5.46 5.65 21.41
N GLY A 254 -4.79 6.80 21.52
CA GLY A 254 -4.27 7.33 22.78
C GLY A 254 -3.03 6.60 23.36
N ASN A 255 -2.61 5.46 22.78
CA ASN A 255 -1.46 4.69 23.28
C ASN A 255 -0.27 4.70 22.29
N THR A 256 -0.49 4.31 21.05
CA THR A 256 0.59 4.21 20.05
C THR A 256 0.48 5.27 18.96
N GLY A 257 -0.55 6.09 19.00
CA GLY A 257 -0.84 7.19 18.10
C GLY A 257 -2.26 7.71 18.36
N LEU A 258 -2.72 8.65 17.53
CA LEU A 258 -4.04 9.24 17.67
C LEU A 258 -4.86 8.96 16.41
N LEU A 259 -6.10 8.54 16.58
CA LEU A 259 -7.07 8.32 15.52
C LEU A 259 -8.04 9.49 15.41
N VAL A 260 -8.36 9.88 14.19
CA VAL A 260 -9.29 10.95 13.86
C VAL A 260 -10.41 10.39 12.99
N SER A 261 -11.61 10.83 13.20
CA SER A 261 -12.75 10.47 12.34
C SER A 261 -12.47 10.88 10.89
N PRO A 262 -12.74 10.01 9.90
CA PRO A 262 -12.57 10.38 8.50
C PRO A 262 -13.44 11.59 8.14
N GLU A 263 -12.95 12.43 7.21
CA GLU A 263 -13.63 13.66 6.76
C GLU A 263 -13.97 14.66 7.90
N ASN A 264 -13.18 14.64 8.99
CA ASN A 264 -13.33 15.59 10.11
C ASN A 264 -12.10 16.48 10.25
N PRO A 265 -11.96 17.53 9.39
CA PRO A 265 -10.79 18.41 9.41
C PRO A 265 -10.68 19.21 10.72
N GLN A 266 -11.80 19.53 11.38
CA GLN A 266 -11.74 20.29 12.63
C GLN A 266 -11.16 19.46 13.80
N GLU A 267 -11.52 18.20 13.92
CA GLU A 267 -10.94 17.27 14.88
C GLU A 267 -9.44 17.11 14.62
N MET A 268 -9.04 16.98 13.37
CA MET A 268 -7.62 16.87 12.99
C MET A 268 -6.82 18.10 13.40
N ILE A 269 -7.34 19.33 13.16
CA ILE A 269 -6.69 20.57 13.60
C ILE A 269 -6.49 20.58 15.11
N ASN A 270 -7.54 20.29 15.85
CA ASN A 270 -7.50 20.33 17.32
C ASN A 270 -6.46 19.36 17.87
N ILE A 271 -6.47 18.11 17.41
CA ILE A 271 -5.54 17.07 17.86
C ILE A 271 -4.08 17.42 17.48
N ILE A 272 -3.85 17.90 16.25
CA ILE A 272 -2.51 18.30 15.80
C ILE A 272 -1.97 19.43 16.70
N ASN A 273 -2.73 20.50 16.88
CA ASN A 273 -2.27 21.66 17.63
C ASN A 273 -2.05 21.31 19.11
N THR A 274 -2.94 20.51 19.72
CA THR A 274 -2.75 20.04 21.10
C THR A 274 -1.44 19.25 21.25
N LEU A 275 -1.15 18.34 20.32
CA LEU A 275 0.07 17.54 20.39
C LEU A 275 1.36 18.32 20.06
N LEU A 276 1.24 19.45 19.38
CA LEU A 276 2.38 20.35 19.08
C LEU A 276 2.74 21.23 20.29
N ASP A 277 1.76 21.54 21.15
CA ASP A 277 1.90 22.40 22.32
C ASP A 277 2.43 21.63 23.56
N ASP A 278 2.35 20.28 23.54
CA ASP A 278 2.95 19.36 24.53
C ASP A 278 4.46 19.15 24.26
#